data_3d6be15ca722c670b913ac5cbd4f5136
#
_entry.id   3d6be15ca722c670b913ac5cbd4f5136
#
_cell.length_a   1.000
_cell.length_b   1.000
_cell.length_c   1.000
_cell.angle_alpha   90.00
_cell.angle_beta   90.00
_cell.angle_gamma   90.00
#
_symmetry.space_group_name_H-M   'P 1'
#
loop_
_entity.id
_entity.type
_entity.pdbx_description
1 polymer ?
#
loop_
_entity_poly.entity_id
_entity_poly.type
_entity_poly.pdbx_seq_one_letter_code
_entity_poly.pdbx_strand_id
1 'polypeptide(L)'
;MVIFVAKKNGKKKKKNNKKKNGTKLKNINQVGKKVNYKQSSKRIKASSTTENKENNLEGDFLKLQEKIDLKNGTLKMDLTTSSSDTHGSKSEKKENTKDVNISDDVDDLFDVLDTTVKLDDLFLEDDEKKHRNKKLVVGVILSIIILLASFIFLFIVPQVRLKGKRVMVINYKEKYVEPGYRAYFLNKKLTNKVVVTGGVNSSKLGTYKIKYSMGYKGFNNRRVRIVKVKDLSQPVIKFNGHENTSVCPNKEYKEEGYRAYDNYDGDITKKVEVIKNEKFYLYKVSDSNGNKTSIKRNITYEDKVKPVISVNKNIYLLEGEEFKKDYKAYDNCDGDITKNVKVVGSIDTSKAGEYSLKYSVKDSSLNQDDVLQKIHVMKNDAPGTIYLTFDDGPREGTTDVILDILKEENVKATFFVTNGGPDYLIKREYDEGHAIGLHTASHDYKTVYQSVDGYFNDLLSVQNRVKNITGINTMIIRFPGGSSNTVSRRYQNGIMSILTTEVLNRGYRYYDWNLSSGDAEGGRHDADEIYNNVVNGLSKDRVNMVLMHDIKPYTRDALRNIIQYGKSNGYTFASITDNTQMIKQKVNN
;
A
#
# COMPACT_ATOMS: atom_id res chain seq x y z
N MET A 1 -35.28 -46.47 -17.79
CA MET A 1 -36.38 -46.84 -18.64
C MET A 1 -37.56 -45.99 -18.27
N VAL A 2 -38.09 -45.22 -19.27
CA VAL A 2 -39.33 -44.39 -19.35
C VAL A 2 -39.22 -43.05 -18.67
N ILE A 3 -38.87 -41.92 -19.27
CA ILE A 3 -39.37 -41.03 -20.35
C ILE A 3 -40.87 -40.75 -20.27
N PHE A 4 -41.24 -39.46 -20.12
CA PHE A 4 -42.22 -38.64 -20.84
C PHE A 4 -42.38 -37.30 -20.13
N VAL A 5 -41.92 -36.15 -20.67
CA VAL A 5 -42.34 -35.29 -21.78
C VAL A 5 -43.65 -34.50 -21.53
N ALA A 6 -43.43 -33.20 -21.33
CA ALA A 6 -43.99 -31.98 -21.90
C ALA A 6 -45.48 -31.70 -22.03
N LYS A 7 -45.86 -30.43 -21.81
CA LYS A 7 -46.51 -29.42 -22.67
C LYS A 7 -47.17 -28.35 -21.81
N LYS A 8 -46.82 -27.10 -21.95
CA LYS A 8 -47.18 -25.96 -22.84
C LYS A 8 -48.64 -25.48 -22.75
N ASN A 9 -48.73 -24.17 -22.59
CA ASN A 9 -49.69 -23.17 -23.09
C ASN A 9 -50.42 -22.43 -21.95
N GLY A 10 -50.59 -21.15 -21.98
CA GLY A 10 -50.35 -20.05 -22.89
C GLY A 10 -51.11 -18.79 -22.48
N LYS A 11 -50.55 -17.65 -22.79
CA LYS A 11 -51.15 -16.37 -23.21
C LYS A 11 -52.38 -15.76 -22.49
N LYS A 12 -52.27 -14.49 -22.05
CA LYS A 12 -52.65 -13.24 -22.73
C LYS A 12 -52.81 -12.11 -21.72
N LYS A 13 -52.09 -10.99 -21.89
CA LYS A 13 -52.42 -9.66 -22.43
C LYS A 13 -53.48 -8.83 -21.68
N LYS A 14 -53.10 -7.64 -21.23
CA LYS A 14 -53.39 -6.27 -21.70
C LYS A 14 -53.40 -5.34 -20.48
N LYS A 15 -52.73 -4.22 -20.51
CA LYS A 15 -52.70 -2.90 -21.13
C LYS A 15 -53.09 -1.77 -20.18
N ASN A 16 -52.19 -0.76 -20.11
CA ASN A 16 -52.39 0.69 -20.11
C ASN A 16 -53.04 1.36 -18.87
N ASN A 17 -52.48 2.40 -18.29
CA ASN A 17 -52.30 3.75 -18.87
C ASN A 17 -51.54 4.69 -17.93
N LYS A 18 -50.60 5.43 -18.50
CA LYS A 18 -50.25 6.87 -18.42
C LYS A 18 -50.96 7.71 -17.34
N LYS A 19 -50.14 8.50 -16.61
CA LYS A 19 -50.12 9.96 -16.72
C LYS A 19 -48.92 10.60 -16.02
N LYS A 20 -48.31 11.46 -16.72
CA LYS A 20 -47.36 12.57 -16.59
C LYS A 20 -47.72 13.54 -15.45
N ASN A 21 -46.68 14.12 -14.88
CA ASN A 21 -46.36 15.55 -14.69
C ASN A 21 -45.16 15.57 -13.71
N GLY A 22 -43.99 16.08 -13.94
CA GLY A 22 -43.61 17.35 -14.55
C GLY A 22 -43.52 18.46 -13.49
N THR A 23 -42.34 18.77 -12.93
CA THR A 23 -41.82 20.13 -12.93
C THR A 23 -40.66 20.34 -11.94
N LYS A 24 -39.58 20.84 -12.51
CA LYS A 24 -38.69 21.94 -12.08
C LYS A 24 -37.62 21.73 -11.01
N LEU A 25 -36.42 21.81 -11.57
CA LEU A 25 -35.14 22.25 -10.99
C LEU A 25 -35.26 23.55 -10.18
N LYS A 26 -34.50 23.62 -9.08
CA LYS A 26 -33.80 24.85 -8.66
C LYS A 26 -32.45 24.51 -8.03
N ASN A 27 -31.41 25.06 -8.65
CA ASN A 27 -30.05 25.23 -8.14
C ASN A 27 -30.07 26.14 -6.91
N ILE A 28 -29.27 25.83 -5.89
CA ILE A 28 -28.63 26.87 -5.05
C ILE A 28 -27.20 26.39 -4.73
N ASN A 29 -26.27 27.26 -5.06
CA ASN A 29 -24.83 27.23 -4.82
C ASN A 29 -24.45 27.50 -3.36
N GLN A 30 -23.29 26.94 -3.01
CA GLN A 30 -22.24 27.48 -2.12
C GLN A 30 -22.60 27.88 -0.67
N VAL A 31 -21.83 27.31 0.27
CA VAL A 31 -20.85 28.04 1.09
C VAL A 31 -19.90 27.07 1.76
N GLY A 32 -18.61 27.27 1.53
CA GLY A 32 -17.54 26.55 2.21
C GLY A 32 -17.28 27.07 3.62
N LYS A 33 -16.91 26.17 4.54
CA LYS A 33 -16.23 26.54 5.79
C LYS A 33 -15.04 25.62 6.02
N LYS A 34 -13.85 26.23 5.96
CA LYS A 34 -12.58 25.69 6.45
C LYS A 34 -12.65 25.54 7.98
N VAL A 35 -12.26 24.40 8.48
CA VAL A 35 -11.97 24.23 9.92
C VAL A 35 -10.48 23.90 10.04
N ASN A 36 -9.76 24.82 10.70
CA ASN A 36 -8.37 24.68 11.10
C ASN A 36 -8.27 23.80 12.36
N TYR A 37 -7.43 22.78 12.34
CA TYR A 37 -6.99 22.11 13.56
C TYR A 37 -5.61 22.64 13.99
N LYS A 38 -5.58 23.22 15.19
CA LYS A 38 -4.36 23.54 15.93
C LYS A 38 -3.87 22.30 16.68
N GLN A 39 -2.61 21.97 16.45
CA GLN A 39 -1.84 21.04 17.31
C GLN A 39 -1.53 21.68 18.65
N SER A 40 -1.78 20.94 19.73
CA SER A 40 -1.20 21.22 21.04
C SER A 40 -0.39 20.01 21.50
N SER A 41 0.92 20.20 21.59
CA SER A 41 1.88 19.28 22.18
C SER A 41 1.85 19.36 23.72
N LYS A 42 1.72 18.23 24.40
CA LYS A 42 2.12 18.11 25.83
C LYS A 42 3.09 16.93 26.01
N ARG A 43 4.28 17.28 26.47
CA ARG A 43 5.34 16.39 26.96
C ARG A 43 4.89 15.66 28.22
N ILE A 44 5.15 14.37 28.28
CA ILE A 44 5.28 13.64 29.56
C ILE A 44 6.61 12.89 29.52
N LYS A 45 7.39 13.09 30.59
CA LYS A 45 8.67 12.45 30.88
C LYS A 45 8.45 11.00 31.31
N ALA A 46 9.30 10.10 30.82
CA ALA A 46 9.44 8.75 31.36
C ALA A 46 10.82 8.56 31.95
N SER A 47 10.88 7.93 33.09
CA SER A 47 12.09 7.45 33.76
C SER A 47 12.30 5.96 33.47
N SER A 48 13.51 5.66 33.10
CA SER A 48 14.39 4.47 33.16
C SER A 48 13.89 3.20 33.90
N THR A 49 14.14 1.99 33.39
CA THR A 49 15.40 1.22 33.53
C THR A 49 15.26 -0.20 32.96
N THR A 50 16.42 -0.67 32.44
CA THR A 50 17.02 -2.00 32.32
C THR A 50 16.69 -2.91 31.14
N GLU A 51 17.72 -3.01 30.28
CA GLU A 51 18.48 -4.15 29.71
C GLU A 51 17.76 -5.39 29.15
N ASN A 52 17.91 -5.68 27.85
CA ASN A 52 18.95 -6.57 27.32
C ASN A 52 18.88 -6.69 25.79
N LYS A 53 20.07 -6.62 25.21
CA LYS A 53 20.61 -7.09 23.94
C LYS A 53 19.71 -7.86 22.98
N GLU A 54 19.60 -7.32 21.72
CA GLU A 54 19.94 -8.05 20.49
C GLU A 54 20.12 -7.11 19.30
N ASN A 55 21.31 -7.13 18.78
CA ASN A 55 21.91 -6.92 17.46
C ASN A 55 21.33 -5.91 16.45
N ASN A 56 22.00 -4.78 16.35
CA ASN A 56 22.62 -4.11 15.20
C ASN A 56 22.31 -4.65 13.79
N LEU A 57 21.57 -3.84 13.02
CA LEU A 57 21.70 -3.71 11.55
C LEU A 57 21.04 -2.43 10.99
N GLU A 58 20.77 -1.42 11.80
CA GLU A 58 20.24 -0.10 11.36
C GLU A 58 21.19 1.10 11.60
N GLY A 59 22.46 0.83 11.83
CA GLY A 59 23.43 1.85 12.22
C GLY A 59 24.16 2.59 11.09
N ASP A 60 24.09 2.16 9.83
CA ASP A 60 24.96 2.67 8.77
C ASP A 60 24.31 3.61 7.73
N PHE A 61 23.03 3.94 7.86
CA PHE A 61 22.37 4.84 6.91
C PHE A 61 22.29 6.32 7.35
N LEU A 62 22.70 6.66 8.57
CA LEU A 62 22.56 8.02 9.14
C LEU A 62 23.87 8.82 9.25
N LYS A 63 25.00 8.35 8.70
CA LYS A 63 26.29 9.09 8.71
C LYS A 63 26.71 9.72 7.38
N LEU A 64 25.84 9.77 6.39
CA LEU A 64 26.18 10.36 5.07
C LEU A 64 25.55 11.72 4.80
N GLN A 65 24.99 12.39 5.78
CA GLN A 65 24.25 13.64 5.59
C GLN A 65 24.83 14.88 6.27
N GLU A 66 26.00 14.79 6.86
CA GLU A 66 26.69 15.97 7.41
C GLU A 66 28.12 16.06 6.89
N LYS A 67 28.31 16.64 5.73
CA LYS A 67 29.48 17.47 5.31
C LYS A 67 29.28 18.00 3.89
N ILE A 68 28.38 18.96 3.75
CA ILE A 68 28.43 19.86 2.60
C ILE A 68 28.64 21.27 3.15
N ASP A 69 29.86 21.70 3.16
CA ASP A 69 30.23 23.09 3.41
C ASP A 69 30.07 23.90 2.13
N LEU A 70 29.03 24.73 2.10
CA LEU A 70 28.79 25.72 1.04
C LEU A 70 29.61 26.99 1.35
N LYS A 71 30.87 27.03 0.91
CA LYS A 71 31.57 28.29 0.72
C LYS A 71 32.17 28.33 -0.70
N ASN A 72 31.69 29.29 -1.48
CA ASN A 72 32.21 29.69 -2.79
C ASN A 72 32.01 28.76 -3.99
N GLY A 73 30.77 28.20 -4.18
CA GLY A 73 30.30 27.81 -5.53
C GLY A 73 31.11 26.76 -6.32
N THR A 74 31.95 25.96 -5.68
CA THR A 74 32.75 24.90 -6.34
C THR A 74 32.60 23.57 -5.61
N LEU A 75 32.04 22.57 -6.30
CA LEU A 75 31.96 21.20 -5.83
C LEU A 75 33.29 20.49 -6.07
N LYS A 76 33.98 20.06 -5.02
CA LYS A 76 35.12 19.12 -5.13
C LYS A 76 34.64 17.76 -4.62
N MET A 77 34.69 16.76 -5.48
CA MET A 77 34.58 15.35 -5.12
C MET A 77 36.00 14.79 -4.89
N ASP A 78 36.33 14.39 -3.69
CA ASP A 78 37.49 13.55 -3.41
C ASP A 78 37.05 12.09 -3.31
N LEU A 79 37.48 11.32 -4.30
CA LEU A 79 37.40 9.85 -4.30
C LEU A 79 38.75 9.30 -3.84
N THR A 80 38.83 8.88 -2.59
CA THR A 80 39.96 8.05 -2.13
C THR A 80 39.56 6.58 -2.17
N THR A 81 40.13 5.86 -3.14
CA THR A 81 40.19 4.40 -3.10
C THR A 81 41.56 3.96 -2.66
N SER A 82 41.64 3.21 -1.59
CA SER A 82 42.81 2.45 -1.19
C SER A 82 42.96 1.21 -2.05
N SER A 83 44.09 1.05 -2.68
CA SER A 83 44.51 -0.20 -3.32
C SER A 83 45.83 -0.68 -2.73
N SER A 84 45.90 -1.92 -2.36
CA SER A 84 47.13 -2.65 -2.08
C SER A 84 47.59 -3.41 -3.33
N ASP A 85 48.83 -3.15 -3.67
CA ASP A 85 49.91 -3.91 -4.33
C ASP A 85 49.62 -5.17 -5.18
N THR A 86 50.16 -5.25 -6.41
CA THR A 86 51.47 -5.87 -6.75
C THR A 86 51.74 -5.90 -8.27
N HIS A 87 52.98 -5.48 -8.58
CA HIS A 87 53.94 -5.89 -9.64
C HIS A 87 53.52 -6.20 -11.11
N GLY A 88 54.22 -5.46 -12.02
CA GLY A 88 54.86 -6.13 -13.16
C GLY A 88 54.80 -5.45 -14.52
N SER A 89 55.93 -4.74 -14.86
CA SER A 89 56.62 -4.59 -16.16
C SER A 89 55.93 -4.08 -17.45
N LYS A 90 56.50 -2.97 -17.89
CA LYS A 90 56.92 -2.55 -19.25
C LYS A 90 56.15 -2.99 -20.51
N SER A 91 55.67 -2.04 -21.31
CA SER A 91 56.33 -1.63 -22.57
C SER A 91 55.53 -0.53 -23.28
N GLU A 92 56.30 0.36 -23.94
CA GLU A 92 55.91 1.50 -24.73
C GLU A 92 55.06 1.14 -25.96
N LYS A 93 54.08 1.99 -26.30
CA LYS A 93 53.93 2.48 -27.70
C LYS A 93 53.12 3.77 -27.75
N LYS A 94 53.77 4.80 -28.28
CA LYS A 94 53.17 6.07 -28.71
C LYS A 94 52.20 5.82 -29.87
N GLU A 95 51.04 6.42 -29.81
CA GLU A 95 50.33 6.79 -31.01
C GLU A 95 49.66 8.15 -30.85
N ASN A 96 50.06 9.05 -31.77
CA ASN A 96 49.61 10.42 -31.92
C ASN A 96 48.18 10.44 -32.43
N THR A 97 47.27 11.09 -31.74
CA THR A 97 46.10 11.69 -32.38
C THR A 97 46.07 13.17 -32.05
N LYS A 98 46.18 13.96 -33.12
CA LYS A 98 45.99 15.40 -33.10
C LYS A 98 44.53 15.70 -32.93
N ASP A 99 44.13 16.20 -31.77
CA ASP A 99 42.89 16.92 -31.62
C ASP A 99 43.10 18.40 -31.93
N VAL A 100 42.54 18.86 -33.04
CA VAL A 100 42.49 20.26 -33.41
C VAL A 100 41.34 20.89 -32.62
N ASN A 101 41.68 21.50 -31.46
CA ASN A 101 40.77 22.43 -30.78
C ASN A 101 40.92 23.80 -31.41
N ILE A 102 39.89 24.17 -32.19
CA ILE A 102 39.71 25.58 -32.58
C ILE A 102 38.94 26.23 -31.44
N SER A 103 39.66 26.86 -30.53
CA SER A 103 39.08 27.77 -29.51
C SER A 103 38.88 29.14 -30.15
N ASP A 104 37.62 29.54 -30.37
CA ASP A 104 37.23 30.92 -30.76
C ASP A 104 37.36 31.89 -29.57
N ASP A 105 38.53 32.07 -29.01
CA ASP A 105 38.79 33.10 -28.02
C ASP A 105 39.53 34.26 -28.66
N VAL A 106 38.80 35.25 -29.09
CA VAL A 106 39.33 36.54 -29.54
C VAL A 106 39.55 37.52 -28.37
N ASP A 107 39.37 37.05 -27.15
CA ASP A 107 39.55 37.88 -25.92
C ASP A 107 41.01 37.88 -25.39
N ASP A 108 41.90 37.01 -25.91
CA ASP A 108 43.30 36.92 -25.47
C ASP A 108 44.30 37.85 -26.22
N LEU A 109 43.79 38.82 -27.00
CA LEU A 109 44.66 39.71 -27.76
C LEU A 109 45.11 40.96 -26.95
N PHE A 110 44.87 41.01 -25.66
CA PHE A 110 45.25 42.16 -24.81
C PHE A 110 46.46 41.93 -23.87
N ASP A 111 46.99 40.71 -23.76
CA ASP A 111 48.10 40.43 -22.89
C ASP A 111 49.50 40.45 -23.55
N VAL A 112 49.62 40.89 -24.82
CA VAL A 112 50.88 40.94 -25.55
C VAL A 112 51.38 42.38 -25.77
N LEU A 113 51.05 43.34 -24.94
CA LEU A 113 51.59 44.70 -25.04
C LEU A 113 52.28 45.16 -23.75
N ASP A 114 53.10 44.29 -23.17
CA ASP A 114 54.08 44.75 -22.17
C ASP A 114 55.54 44.38 -22.61
N THR A 115 55.93 44.89 -23.77
CA THR A 115 57.32 44.99 -24.17
C THR A 115 57.68 46.46 -24.29
N THR A 116 58.16 47.02 -23.17
CA THR A 116 58.85 48.30 -23.16
C THR A 116 60.07 48.19 -24.06
N VAL A 117 59.94 48.65 -25.27
CA VAL A 117 61.13 48.94 -26.09
C VAL A 117 61.81 50.17 -25.50
N LYS A 118 63.02 50.00 -24.92
CA LYS A 118 63.86 51.09 -24.47
C LYS A 118 64.26 51.93 -25.69
N LEU A 119 63.92 53.19 -25.67
CA LEU A 119 64.16 54.18 -26.70
C LEU A 119 65.57 54.64 -26.85
N ASP A 120 66.51 54.06 -26.07
CA ASP A 120 67.90 54.59 -25.90
C ASP A 120 68.92 54.04 -26.94
N ASP A 121 68.51 53.07 -27.79
CA ASP A 121 69.42 52.42 -28.75
C ASP A 121 69.30 52.93 -30.21
N LEU A 122 68.65 54.06 -30.42
CA LEU A 122 68.29 54.50 -31.79
C LEU A 122 69.19 55.67 -32.34
N PHE A 123 70.29 56.04 -31.66
CA PHE A 123 71.17 57.07 -32.16
C PHE A 123 72.63 56.59 -32.21
N LEU A 124 73.01 55.89 -33.25
CA LEU A 124 74.37 55.80 -33.74
C LEU A 124 74.37 55.76 -35.29
N GLU A 125 75.19 56.62 -35.84
CA GLU A 125 75.33 57.00 -37.26
C GLU A 125 75.88 55.87 -38.13
N ASP A 126 75.27 55.66 -39.30
CA ASP A 126 75.92 55.23 -40.55
C ASP A 126 74.98 55.50 -41.73
N ASP A 127 75.48 56.04 -42.80
CA ASP A 127 74.68 56.58 -43.95
C ASP A 127 73.89 55.53 -44.76
N GLU A 128 74.15 54.21 -44.67
CA GLU A 128 73.32 53.14 -45.24
C GLU A 128 72.08 52.81 -44.39
N LYS A 129 72.16 53.13 -43.11
CA LYS A 129 71.04 52.96 -42.18
C LYS A 129 69.95 54.03 -42.37
N LYS A 130 70.25 55.16 -42.98
CA LYS A 130 69.32 56.28 -43.15
C LYS A 130 68.09 55.98 -44.04
N HIS A 131 68.28 55.12 -45.02
CA HIS A 131 67.15 54.71 -45.90
C HIS A 131 66.27 53.60 -45.24
N ARG A 132 66.85 52.71 -44.39
CA ARG A 132 66.16 51.64 -43.68
C ARG A 132 65.38 52.19 -42.48
N ASN A 133 66.02 53.16 -41.78
CA ASN A 133 65.41 53.86 -40.66
C ASN A 133 64.22 54.76 -41.09
N LYS A 134 64.28 55.40 -42.30
CA LYS A 134 63.16 56.16 -42.82
C LYS A 134 61.94 55.23 -43.06
N LYS A 135 62.12 54.01 -43.58
CA LYS A 135 61.06 53.04 -43.77
C LYS A 135 60.52 52.50 -42.45
N LEU A 136 61.41 52.27 -41.43
CA LEU A 136 61.03 51.85 -40.12
C LEU A 136 60.24 52.93 -39.38
N VAL A 137 60.74 54.21 -39.42
CA VAL A 137 60.03 55.35 -38.83
C VAL A 137 58.72 55.62 -39.48
N VAL A 138 58.59 55.49 -40.80
CA VAL A 138 57.35 55.61 -41.53
C VAL A 138 56.40 54.45 -41.13
N GLY A 139 56.90 53.20 -40.98
CA GLY A 139 56.14 52.06 -40.49
C GLY A 139 55.62 52.24 -39.08
N VAL A 140 56.42 52.75 -38.15
CA VAL A 140 56.06 53.07 -36.78
C VAL A 140 55.03 54.20 -36.73
N ILE A 141 55.20 55.27 -37.53
CA ILE A 141 54.20 56.37 -37.61
C ILE A 141 52.90 55.84 -38.21
N LEU A 142 52.94 55.01 -39.24
CA LEU A 142 51.75 54.40 -39.78
C LEU A 142 51.03 53.50 -38.78
N SER A 143 51.78 52.71 -38.00
CA SER A 143 51.20 51.88 -36.94
C SER A 143 50.61 52.70 -35.81
N ILE A 144 51.25 53.79 -35.42
CA ILE A 144 50.72 54.75 -34.42
C ILE A 144 49.46 55.43 -34.97
N ILE A 145 49.43 55.82 -36.26
CA ILE A 145 48.26 56.43 -36.89
C ILE A 145 47.11 55.42 -36.93
N ILE A 146 47.40 54.13 -37.29
CA ILE A 146 46.42 53.05 -37.28
C ILE A 146 45.91 52.78 -35.84
N LEU A 147 46.79 52.77 -34.83
CA LEU A 147 46.41 52.62 -33.44
C LEU A 147 45.59 53.82 -32.96
N LEU A 148 45.97 55.06 -33.26
CA LEU A 148 45.22 56.27 -32.96
C LEU A 148 43.86 56.26 -33.70
N ALA A 149 43.82 55.89 -34.99
CA ALA A 149 42.59 55.77 -35.77
C ALA A 149 41.68 54.70 -35.18
N SER A 150 42.26 53.57 -34.79
CA SER A 150 41.51 52.46 -34.08
C SER A 150 40.99 52.93 -32.72
N PHE A 151 41.84 53.64 -31.97
CA PHE A 151 41.44 54.23 -30.68
C PHE A 151 40.32 55.25 -30.85
N ILE A 152 40.48 56.16 -31.81
CA ILE A 152 39.47 57.15 -32.15
C ILE A 152 38.14 56.46 -32.59
N PHE A 153 38.25 55.43 -33.46
CA PHE A 153 37.10 54.66 -33.91
C PHE A 153 36.38 53.96 -32.78
N LEU A 154 37.13 53.35 -31.83
CA LEU A 154 36.57 52.68 -30.64
C LEU A 154 35.83 53.66 -29.71
N PHE A 155 36.29 54.90 -29.60
CA PHE A 155 35.71 55.91 -28.68
C PHE A 155 34.66 56.80 -29.34
N ILE A 156 34.73 57.06 -30.65
CA ILE A 156 33.82 57.95 -31.36
C ILE A 156 32.57 57.24 -31.92
N VAL A 157 32.64 55.91 -32.11
CA VAL A 157 31.50 55.15 -32.59
C VAL A 157 30.66 54.64 -31.41
N PRO A 158 29.36 54.81 -31.38
CA PRO A 158 28.52 54.26 -30.32
C PRO A 158 28.67 52.73 -30.28
N GLN A 159 28.94 52.20 -29.09
CA GLN A 159 29.20 50.76 -28.84
C GLN A 159 27.97 50.10 -28.26
N VAL A 160 27.55 48.99 -28.86
CA VAL A 160 26.57 48.06 -28.25
C VAL A 160 27.34 46.80 -27.83
N ARG A 161 27.29 46.48 -26.53
CA ARG A 161 27.91 45.27 -25.95
C ARG A 161 26.86 44.37 -25.38
N LEU A 162 26.88 43.09 -25.75
CA LEU A 162 25.98 42.07 -25.21
C LEU A 162 26.49 41.63 -23.83
N LYS A 163 25.61 41.39 -22.88
CA LYS A 163 25.92 40.68 -21.66
C LYS A 163 25.77 39.17 -21.90
N GLY A 164 26.65 38.38 -21.33
CA GLY A 164 26.65 36.93 -21.52
C GLY A 164 27.06 36.48 -22.93
N LYS A 165 26.89 35.21 -23.25
CA LYS A 165 27.36 34.59 -24.49
C LYS A 165 26.65 35.14 -25.72
N ARG A 166 27.37 35.38 -26.81
CA ARG A 166 26.83 35.78 -28.09
C ARG A 166 26.05 34.66 -28.78
N VAL A 167 26.51 33.41 -28.62
CA VAL A 167 25.84 32.21 -29.08
C VAL A 167 25.33 31.48 -27.84
N MET A 168 24.03 31.23 -27.77
CA MET A 168 23.38 30.48 -26.70
C MET A 168 22.71 29.25 -27.27
N VAL A 169 22.69 28.19 -26.52
CA VAL A 169 21.92 26.98 -26.81
C VAL A 169 20.92 26.81 -25.70
N ILE A 170 19.67 26.61 -26.03
CA ILE A 170 18.60 26.29 -25.08
C ILE A 170 17.90 25.05 -25.53
N ASN A 171 17.32 24.33 -24.57
CA ASN A 171 16.57 23.13 -24.88
C ASN A 171 15.19 23.45 -25.48
N TYR A 172 14.59 22.52 -26.17
CA TYR A 172 13.22 22.59 -26.67
C TYR A 172 12.23 22.85 -25.53
N LYS A 173 11.35 23.84 -25.72
CA LYS A 173 10.40 24.36 -24.72
C LYS A 173 11.04 25.03 -23.50
N GLU A 174 12.34 25.12 -23.40
CA GLU A 174 13.01 25.91 -22.36
C GLU A 174 12.76 27.39 -22.58
N LYS A 175 12.40 28.12 -21.54
CA LYS A 175 12.16 29.55 -21.62
C LYS A 175 13.46 30.30 -21.87
N TYR A 176 13.57 30.97 -23.00
CA TYR A 176 14.70 31.88 -23.24
C TYR A 176 14.67 33.08 -22.29
N VAL A 177 15.76 33.30 -21.60
CA VAL A 177 15.97 34.47 -20.74
C VAL A 177 17.08 35.33 -21.35
N GLU A 178 16.74 36.57 -21.69
CA GLU A 178 17.72 37.51 -22.27
C GLU A 178 18.72 37.98 -21.20
N PRO A 179 20.04 37.72 -21.33
CA PRO A 179 21.06 38.17 -20.38
C PRO A 179 21.24 39.68 -20.35
N GLY A 180 20.74 40.35 -21.40
CA GLY A 180 20.76 41.79 -21.51
C GLY A 180 21.92 42.31 -22.36
N TYR A 181 21.99 43.63 -22.42
CA TYR A 181 22.97 44.38 -23.20
C TYR A 181 23.25 45.74 -22.55
N ARG A 182 24.34 46.39 -22.96
CA ARG A 182 24.70 47.76 -22.59
C ARG A 182 25.08 48.52 -23.85
N ALA A 183 24.77 49.82 -23.89
CA ALA A 183 25.21 50.67 -24.99
C ALA A 183 25.76 52.00 -24.43
N TYR A 184 26.90 52.46 -25.02
CA TYR A 184 27.64 53.66 -24.63
C TYR A 184 28.11 54.40 -25.87
N PHE A 185 28.19 55.68 -25.72
CA PHE A 185 28.92 56.60 -26.61
C PHE A 185 29.75 57.52 -25.75
N LEU A 186 31.08 57.42 -25.84
CA LEU A 186 31.98 58.00 -24.85
C LEU A 186 31.51 57.57 -23.44
N ASN A 187 31.43 58.48 -22.50
CA ASN A 187 30.97 58.23 -21.14
C ASN A 187 29.43 58.23 -20.98
N LYS A 188 28.67 58.43 -22.09
CA LYS A 188 27.21 58.54 -22.01
C LYS A 188 26.58 57.16 -22.20
N LYS A 189 25.79 56.72 -21.21
CA LYS A 189 25.01 55.51 -21.28
C LYS A 189 23.80 55.73 -22.22
N LEU A 190 23.68 54.87 -23.27
CA LEU A 190 22.65 54.95 -24.30
C LEU A 190 21.85 53.63 -24.42
N THR A 191 21.85 52.82 -23.38
CA THR A 191 21.18 51.48 -23.40
C THR A 191 19.69 51.57 -23.75
N ASN A 192 19.00 52.65 -23.36
CA ASN A 192 17.60 52.91 -23.65
C ASN A 192 17.34 53.29 -25.14
N LYS A 193 18.40 53.61 -25.90
CA LYS A 193 18.29 53.93 -27.34
C LYS A 193 18.52 52.70 -28.24
N VAL A 194 18.81 51.53 -27.66
CA VAL A 194 18.97 50.28 -28.43
C VAL A 194 17.62 49.74 -28.83
N VAL A 195 17.43 49.56 -30.11
CA VAL A 195 16.26 48.88 -30.65
C VAL A 195 16.62 47.40 -30.78
N VAL A 196 15.82 46.58 -30.10
CA VAL A 196 15.96 45.11 -30.13
C VAL A 196 14.88 44.54 -31.07
N THR A 197 15.29 43.77 -32.04
CA THR A 197 14.39 43.13 -32.99
C THR A 197 14.68 41.65 -33.11
N GLY A 198 13.65 40.85 -33.35
CA GLY A 198 13.71 39.41 -33.36
C GLY A 198 13.25 38.83 -32.06
N GLY A 199 13.02 37.53 -32.04
CA GLY A 199 12.55 36.78 -30.88
C GLY A 199 12.96 35.32 -30.98
N VAL A 200 12.83 34.61 -29.89
CA VAL A 200 13.10 33.16 -29.82
C VAL A 200 11.80 32.42 -29.59
N ASN A 201 11.47 31.52 -30.51
CA ASN A 201 10.39 30.54 -30.31
C ASN A 201 10.99 29.24 -29.81
N SER A 202 10.97 29.03 -28.50
CA SER A 202 11.51 27.83 -27.88
C SER A 202 10.72 26.55 -28.18
N SER A 203 9.48 26.69 -28.68
CA SER A 203 8.65 25.53 -29.10
C SER A 203 8.92 25.05 -30.52
N LYS A 204 9.94 25.60 -31.19
CA LYS A 204 10.35 25.16 -32.52
C LYS A 204 11.87 25.12 -32.60
N LEU A 205 12.40 23.98 -33.01
CA LEU A 205 13.85 23.80 -33.21
C LEU A 205 14.34 24.77 -34.31
N GLY A 206 15.54 25.32 -34.14
CA GLY A 206 16.09 26.23 -35.10
C GLY A 206 17.08 27.24 -34.50
N THR A 207 17.56 28.13 -35.39
CA THR A 207 18.50 29.18 -35.02
C THR A 207 17.82 30.54 -35.15
N TYR A 208 17.71 31.21 -34.00
CA TYR A 208 17.07 32.52 -33.87
C TYR A 208 18.12 33.61 -33.74
N LYS A 209 17.86 34.76 -34.34
CA LYS A 209 18.76 35.91 -34.30
C LYS A 209 18.05 37.08 -33.64
N ILE A 210 18.58 37.57 -32.53
CA ILE A 210 18.13 38.79 -31.86
C ILE A 210 19.12 39.88 -32.25
N LYS A 211 18.61 40.95 -32.87
CA LYS A 211 19.40 42.05 -33.37
C LYS A 211 19.26 43.24 -32.40
N TYR A 212 20.38 43.79 -31.96
CA TYR A 212 20.48 44.97 -31.12
C TYR A 212 21.09 46.07 -31.98
N SER A 213 20.29 47.05 -32.32
CA SER A 213 20.69 48.17 -33.24
C SER A 213 20.60 49.48 -32.48
N MET A 214 21.57 50.36 -32.69
CA MET A 214 21.60 51.69 -32.14
C MET A 214 22.14 52.67 -33.16
N GLY A 215 21.41 53.71 -33.43
CA GLY A 215 21.82 54.88 -34.18
C GLY A 215 22.03 56.08 -33.23
N TYR A 216 23.15 56.78 -33.32
CA TYR A 216 23.41 57.99 -32.55
C TYR A 216 24.41 58.90 -33.26
N LYS A 217 24.08 60.17 -33.46
CA LYS A 217 24.94 61.18 -34.12
C LYS A 217 25.48 60.72 -35.47
N GLY A 218 24.63 60.14 -36.31
CA GLY A 218 25.02 59.65 -37.66
C GLY A 218 25.72 58.32 -37.69
N PHE A 219 26.12 57.74 -36.55
CA PHE A 219 26.76 56.45 -36.49
C PHE A 219 25.78 55.35 -36.13
N ASN A 220 25.90 54.20 -36.78
CA ASN A 220 25.08 53.01 -36.50
C ASN A 220 25.96 51.87 -36.00
N ASN A 221 25.53 51.25 -34.91
CA ASN A 221 26.18 50.01 -34.41
C ASN A 221 25.13 48.91 -34.25
N ARG A 222 25.53 47.71 -34.58
CA ARG A 222 24.67 46.54 -34.52
C ARG A 222 25.42 45.34 -33.94
N ARG A 223 24.72 44.61 -33.03
CA ARG A 223 25.16 43.31 -32.56
C ARG A 223 24.04 42.30 -32.80
N VAL A 224 24.43 41.02 -32.87
CA VAL A 224 23.49 39.93 -33.05
C VAL A 224 23.81 38.85 -32.05
N ARG A 225 22.80 38.46 -31.26
CA ARG A 225 22.82 37.26 -30.45
C ARG A 225 22.20 36.13 -31.25
N ILE A 226 22.84 34.98 -31.25
CA ILE A 226 22.36 33.76 -31.90
C ILE A 226 21.86 32.85 -30.80
N VAL A 227 20.60 32.42 -30.88
CA VAL A 227 20.04 31.43 -29.95
C VAL A 227 19.65 30.20 -30.74
N LYS A 228 20.28 29.08 -30.42
CA LYS A 228 20.01 27.78 -31.05
C LYS A 228 19.06 27.01 -30.11
N VAL A 229 17.82 26.79 -30.55
CA VAL A 229 16.89 25.90 -29.88
C VAL A 229 17.14 24.49 -30.42
N LYS A 230 17.59 23.60 -29.56
CA LYS A 230 17.89 22.21 -29.87
C LYS A 230 17.08 21.32 -28.95
N ASP A 231 16.79 20.13 -29.35
CA ASP A 231 16.35 19.10 -28.44
C ASP A 231 17.59 18.41 -27.87
N LEU A 232 17.77 18.58 -26.57
CA LEU A 232 18.88 18.04 -25.78
C LEU A 232 18.39 17.04 -24.73
N SER A 233 17.07 16.81 -24.68
CA SER A 233 16.48 15.90 -23.72
C SER A 233 16.62 14.47 -24.18
N GLN A 234 17.00 13.59 -23.29
CA GLN A 234 16.99 12.17 -23.55
C GLN A 234 15.55 11.62 -23.47
N PRO A 235 15.16 10.70 -24.33
CA PRO A 235 13.90 10.00 -24.22
C PRO A 235 13.83 9.19 -22.92
N VAL A 236 12.61 8.97 -22.42
CA VAL A 236 12.36 8.21 -21.20
C VAL A 236 11.64 6.92 -21.55
N ILE A 237 12.19 5.78 -21.10
CA ILE A 237 11.54 4.48 -21.17
C ILE A 237 10.93 4.17 -19.80
N LYS A 238 9.66 3.72 -19.78
CA LYS A 238 8.98 3.24 -18.58
C LYS A 238 8.47 1.83 -18.81
N PHE A 239 8.72 0.95 -17.85
CA PHE A 239 8.15 -0.39 -17.86
C PHE A 239 6.69 -0.40 -17.41
N ASN A 240 5.90 -1.27 -18.00
CA ASN A 240 4.73 -1.82 -17.33
C ASN A 240 5.27 -2.89 -16.39
N GLY A 241 4.79 -2.91 -15.12
CA GLY A 241 5.33 -3.83 -14.11
C GLY A 241 6.69 -3.41 -13.55
N HIS A 242 7.49 -4.38 -13.12
CA HIS A 242 8.69 -4.14 -12.31
C HIS A 242 9.98 -4.16 -13.15
N GLU A 243 10.99 -3.46 -12.66
CA GLU A 243 12.35 -3.45 -13.25
C GLU A 243 13.09 -4.77 -12.95
N ASN A 244 12.86 -5.35 -11.77
CA ASN A 244 13.37 -6.65 -11.37
C ASN A 244 12.19 -7.62 -11.29
N THR A 245 12.20 -8.67 -12.08
CA THR A 245 11.12 -9.65 -12.18
C THR A 245 11.64 -11.04 -11.86
N SER A 246 10.98 -11.74 -10.93
CA SER A 246 11.22 -13.16 -10.68
C SER A 246 10.23 -13.99 -11.48
N VAL A 247 10.73 -15.01 -12.13
CA VAL A 247 9.97 -15.96 -12.94
C VAL A 247 10.21 -17.35 -12.37
N CYS A 248 9.17 -18.17 -12.36
CA CYS A 248 9.32 -19.57 -11.95
C CYS A 248 10.42 -20.27 -12.74
N PRO A 249 11.27 -21.11 -12.12
CA PRO A 249 12.44 -21.72 -12.76
C PRO A 249 12.15 -22.43 -14.08
N ASN A 250 10.97 -23.03 -14.22
CA ASN A 250 10.57 -23.83 -15.40
C ASN A 250 9.60 -23.09 -16.34
N LYS A 251 9.45 -21.77 -16.19
CA LYS A 251 8.56 -20.96 -17.04
C LYS A 251 9.34 -19.92 -17.82
N GLU A 252 8.96 -19.70 -19.06
CA GLU A 252 9.54 -18.64 -19.89
C GLU A 252 9.04 -17.27 -19.41
N TYR A 253 9.94 -16.28 -19.37
CA TYR A 253 9.58 -14.91 -19.08
C TYR A 253 8.69 -14.35 -20.19
N LYS A 254 7.55 -13.79 -19.81
CA LYS A 254 6.65 -13.05 -20.70
C LYS A 254 6.78 -11.55 -20.42
N GLU A 255 7.10 -10.79 -21.49
CA GLU A 255 7.24 -9.34 -21.42
C GLU A 255 5.93 -8.68 -21.01
N GLU A 256 5.99 -7.88 -19.92
CA GLU A 256 4.85 -7.13 -19.37
C GLU A 256 4.57 -5.85 -20.15
N GLY A 257 5.49 -5.47 -21.03
CA GLY A 257 5.41 -4.28 -21.85
C GLY A 257 6.18 -3.09 -21.30
N TYR A 258 6.27 -2.06 -22.16
CA TYR A 258 6.98 -0.81 -21.87
C TYR A 258 6.41 0.31 -22.74
N ARG A 259 6.75 1.55 -22.40
CA ARG A 259 6.48 2.75 -23.21
C ARG A 259 7.70 3.63 -23.23
N ALA A 260 7.95 4.28 -24.38
CA ALA A 260 9.00 5.26 -24.53
C ALA A 260 8.42 6.59 -25.04
N TYR A 261 8.82 7.66 -24.41
CA TYR A 261 8.34 9.00 -24.70
C TYR A 261 9.48 10.01 -24.70
N ASP A 262 9.45 10.92 -25.66
CA ASP A 262 10.36 12.05 -25.76
C ASP A 262 9.60 13.38 -25.77
N ASN A 263 10.25 14.46 -25.28
CA ASN A 263 9.63 15.76 -25.14
C ASN A 263 9.34 16.45 -26.50
N TYR A 264 10.10 16.10 -27.53
CA TYR A 264 9.97 16.62 -28.90
C TYR A 264 9.27 15.63 -29.83
N ASP A 265 9.73 14.38 -29.88
CA ASP A 265 9.20 13.33 -30.78
C ASP A 265 7.87 12.73 -30.30
N GLY A 266 7.48 12.92 -29.03
CA GLY A 266 6.28 12.32 -28.44
C GLY A 266 6.46 10.83 -28.16
N ASP A 267 5.46 10.01 -28.48
CA ASP A 267 5.52 8.55 -28.29
C ASP A 267 6.44 7.90 -29.32
N ILE A 268 7.55 7.39 -28.86
CA ILE A 268 8.57 6.68 -29.64
C ILE A 268 8.72 5.21 -29.24
N THR A 269 7.69 4.64 -28.61
CA THR A 269 7.69 3.23 -28.13
C THR A 269 8.06 2.25 -29.25
N LYS A 270 7.61 2.49 -30.47
CA LYS A 270 7.93 1.63 -31.63
C LYS A 270 9.39 1.67 -32.08
N LYS A 271 10.15 2.69 -31.63
CA LYS A 271 11.59 2.82 -31.94
C LYS A 271 12.47 2.11 -30.90
N VAL A 272 11.89 1.52 -29.85
CA VAL A 272 12.66 0.81 -28.82
C VAL A 272 13.20 -0.50 -29.38
N GLU A 273 14.50 -0.65 -29.33
CA GLU A 273 15.20 -1.90 -29.58
C GLU A 273 15.28 -2.69 -28.27
N VAL A 274 14.86 -3.97 -28.29
CA VAL A 274 14.93 -4.86 -27.14
C VAL A 274 15.94 -5.95 -27.40
N ILE A 275 17.04 -5.93 -26.64
CA ILE A 275 18.07 -6.97 -26.66
C ILE A 275 17.77 -7.94 -25.53
N LYS A 276 17.42 -9.17 -25.89
CA LYS A 276 17.04 -10.24 -24.97
C LYS A 276 18.26 -11.05 -24.55
N ASN A 277 18.38 -11.26 -23.24
CA ASN A 277 19.35 -12.16 -22.63
C ASN A 277 18.60 -13.00 -21.58
N GLU A 278 19.11 -14.16 -21.21
CA GLU A 278 18.49 -15.05 -20.23
C GLU A 278 18.25 -14.38 -18.87
N LYS A 279 19.17 -13.48 -18.47
CA LYS A 279 19.14 -12.82 -17.15
C LYS A 279 18.57 -11.40 -17.18
N PHE A 280 18.39 -10.82 -18.36
CA PHE A 280 17.86 -9.46 -18.49
C PHE A 280 17.41 -9.14 -19.90
N TYR A 281 16.50 -8.20 -20.03
CA TYR A 281 16.20 -7.51 -21.28
C TYR A 281 16.72 -6.08 -21.20
N LEU A 282 17.46 -5.66 -22.23
CA LEU A 282 18.00 -4.31 -22.36
C LEU A 282 17.19 -3.55 -23.43
N TYR A 283 16.59 -2.45 -23.04
CA TYR A 283 15.76 -1.59 -23.87
C TYR A 283 16.56 -0.35 -24.22
N LYS A 284 16.69 -0.06 -25.51
CA LYS A 284 17.41 1.09 -26.04
C LYS A 284 16.50 1.88 -26.94
N VAL A 285 16.58 3.20 -26.88
CA VAL A 285 15.86 4.09 -27.78
C VAL A 285 16.68 5.32 -28.09
N SER A 286 16.55 5.83 -29.31
CA SER A 286 17.10 7.10 -29.74
C SER A 286 15.98 7.95 -30.31
N ASP A 287 15.95 9.23 -29.94
CA ASP A 287 15.07 10.21 -30.56
C ASP A 287 15.56 10.61 -31.94
N SER A 288 14.85 11.51 -32.63
CA SER A 288 15.21 12.01 -33.98
C SER A 288 16.39 12.99 -33.93
N ASN A 289 16.78 13.50 -32.78
CA ASN A 289 17.88 14.42 -32.55
C ASN A 289 19.18 13.75 -32.09
N GLY A 290 19.12 12.41 -31.89
CA GLY A 290 20.28 11.58 -31.56
C GLY A 290 20.53 11.43 -30.07
N ASN A 291 19.63 11.94 -29.17
CA ASN A 291 19.72 11.66 -27.74
C ASN A 291 19.28 10.22 -27.49
N LYS A 292 19.94 9.54 -26.56
CA LYS A 292 19.77 8.10 -26.35
C LYS A 292 19.51 7.79 -24.89
N THR A 293 18.67 6.78 -24.66
CA THR A 293 18.42 6.20 -23.34
C THR A 293 18.47 4.69 -23.43
N SER A 294 18.95 4.05 -22.39
CA SER A 294 18.84 2.62 -22.19
C SER A 294 18.49 2.29 -20.75
N ILE A 295 17.57 1.35 -20.57
CA ILE A 295 17.21 0.79 -19.27
C ILE A 295 17.22 -0.73 -19.35
N LYS A 296 17.34 -1.38 -18.18
CA LYS A 296 17.49 -2.82 -18.08
C LYS A 296 16.40 -3.39 -17.19
N ARG A 297 15.68 -4.42 -17.65
CA ARG A 297 14.83 -5.25 -16.82
C ARG A 297 15.58 -6.51 -16.47
N ASN A 298 15.82 -6.74 -15.19
CA ASN A 298 16.49 -7.95 -14.72
C ASN A 298 15.45 -9.08 -14.56
N ILE A 299 15.82 -10.28 -15.00
CA ILE A 299 15.01 -11.48 -14.94
C ILE A 299 15.76 -12.49 -14.10
N THR A 300 15.13 -12.96 -13.02
CA THR A 300 15.68 -13.97 -12.15
C THR A 300 14.77 -15.20 -12.20
N TYR A 301 15.30 -16.34 -12.56
CA TYR A 301 14.57 -17.61 -12.55
C TYR A 301 14.73 -18.25 -11.19
N GLU A 302 13.84 -17.88 -10.27
CA GLU A 302 13.86 -18.37 -8.90
C GLU A 302 12.44 -18.39 -8.32
N ASP A 303 12.19 -19.31 -7.43
CA ASP A 303 10.99 -19.31 -6.61
C ASP A 303 11.39 -19.19 -5.14
N LYS A 304 10.93 -18.11 -4.51
CA LYS A 304 11.11 -17.82 -3.07
C LYS A 304 9.79 -17.81 -2.33
N VAL A 305 8.71 -18.09 -3.03
CA VAL A 305 7.38 -18.10 -2.44
C VAL A 305 7.14 -19.49 -1.85
N LYS A 306 6.72 -19.52 -0.60
CA LYS A 306 6.39 -20.79 0.05
C LYS A 306 5.06 -21.33 -0.47
N PRO A 307 4.91 -22.63 -0.61
CA PRO A 307 3.62 -23.24 -0.85
C PRO A 307 2.65 -22.93 0.30
N VAL A 308 1.36 -23.04 0.03
CA VAL A 308 0.29 -22.79 1.01
C VAL A 308 -0.49 -24.08 1.24
N ILE A 309 -0.52 -24.53 2.49
CA ILE A 309 -1.37 -25.65 2.91
C ILE A 309 -2.71 -25.09 3.40
N SER A 310 -3.80 -25.52 2.78
CA SER A 310 -5.17 -25.19 3.13
C SER A 310 -5.78 -26.37 3.90
N VAL A 311 -6.02 -26.16 5.18
CA VAL A 311 -6.62 -27.14 6.08
C VAL A 311 -7.38 -26.42 7.20
N ASN A 312 -8.49 -26.97 7.66
CA ASN A 312 -9.19 -26.46 8.83
C ASN A 312 -8.31 -26.63 10.08
N LYS A 313 -7.95 -25.53 10.73
CA LYS A 313 -6.99 -25.56 11.86
C LYS A 313 -7.52 -26.27 13.10
N ASN A 314 -8.83 -26.23 13.33
CA ASN A 314 -9.48 -26.89 14.45
C ASN A 314 -10.64 -27.75 13.93
N ILE A 315 -10.67 -29.01 14.34
CA ILE A 315 -11.75 -29.95 14.09
C ILE A 315 -12.34 -30.38 15.42
N TYR A 316 -13.67 -30.47 15.47
CA TYR A 316 -14.42 -30.90 16.64
C TYR A 316 -15.23 -32.11 16.26
N LEU A 317 -14.97 -33.24 16.91
CA LEU A 317 -15.61 -34.54 16.69
C LEU A 317 -16.21 -35.02 18.01
N LEU A 318 -17.22 -35.85 17.92
CA LEU A 318 -17.68 -36.65 19.08
C LEU A 318 -16.89 -37.96 19.17
N GLU A 319 -16.83 -38.52 20.39
CA GLU A 319 -16.26 -39.87 20.57
C GLU A 319 -16.94 -40.86 19.63
N GLY A 320 -16.13 -41.60 18.88
CA GLY A 320 -16.58 -42.58 17.89
C GLY A 320 -16.85 -42.02 16.48
N GLU A 321 -16.83 -40.70 16.28
CA GLU A 321 -16.96 -40.13 14.93
C GLU A 321 -15.72 -40.39 14.09
N GLU A 322 -15.93 -40.69 12.79
CA GLU A 322 -14.84 -40.90 11.85
C GLU A 322 -14.17 -39.58 11.48
N PHE A 323 -12.85 -39.51 11.67
CA PHE A 323 -12.05 -38.40 11.18
C PHE A 323 -11.63 -38.57 9.72
N LYS A 324 -11.97 -37.60 8.86
CA LYS A 324 -11.53 -37.56 7.46
C LYS A 324 -10.53 -36.43 7.27
N LYS A 325 -9.38 -36.78 6.71
CA LYS A 325 -8.36 -35.79 6.33
C LYS A 325 -8.83 -35.05 5.10
N ASP A 326 -8.99 -33.72 5.22
CA ASP A 326 -9.33 -32.81 4.11
C ASP A 326 -8.34 -31.66 4.11
N TYR A 327 -7.47 -31.66 3.09
CA TYR A 327 -6.45 -30.64 2.91
C TYR A 327 -6.06 -30.50 1.45
N LYS A 328 -5.52 -29.35 1.09
CA LYS A 328 -4.93 -29.05 -0.21
C LYS A 328 -3.64 -28.29 -0.01
N ALA A 329 -2.71 -28.43 -0.96
CA ALA A 329 -1.51 -27.61 -0.99
C ALA A 329 -1.29 -27.08 -2.41
N TYR A 330 -1.02 -25.80 -2.51
CA TYR A 330 -0.81 -25.11 -3.77
C TYR A 330 0.42 -24.21 -3.70
N ASP A 331 1.17 -24.19 -4.78
CA ASP A 331 2.32 -23.33 -4.97
C ASP A 331 2.19 -22.49 -6.25
N ASN A 332 2.78 -21.28 -6.26
CA ASN A 332 2.68 -20.34 -7.39
C ASN A 332 3.40 -20.84 -8.65
N CYS A 333 4.48 -21.62 -8.48
CA CYS A 333 5.28 -22.16 -9.57
C CYS A 333 4.92 -23.60 -9.91
N ASP A 334 4.76 -24.45 -8.89
CA ASP A 334 4.52 -25.89 -9.04
C ASP A 334 3.03 -26.24 -9.17
N GLY A 335 2.12 -25.31 -8.82
CA GLY A 335 0.68 -25.53 -8.87
C GLY A 335 0.19 -26.41 -7.74
N ASP A 336 -0.68 -27.39 -8.03
CA ASP A 336 -1.23 -28.31 -7.04
C ASP A 336 -0.17 -29.37 -6.63
N ILE A 337 0.34 -29.23 -5.42
CA ILE A 337 1.30 -30.14 -4.79
C ILE A 337 0.73 -30.90 -3.60
N THR A 338 -0.60 -31.04 -3.53
CA THR A 338 -1.30 -31.74 -2.45
C THR A 338 -0.75 -33.16 -2.19
N LYS A 339 -0.33 -33.86 -3.24
CA LYS A 339 0.25 -35.22 -3.14
C LYS A 339 1.59 -35.26 -2.39
N ASN A 340 2.29 -34.13 -2.31
CA ASN A 340 3.59 -34.02 -1.65
C ASN A 340 3.49 -33.73 -0.15
N VAL A 341 2.26 -33.48 0.36
CA VAL A 341 2.04 -33.17 1.77
C VAL A 341 2.32 -34.39 2.64
N LYS A 342 3.23 -34.23 3.60
CA LYS A 342 3.50 -35.22 4.65
C LYS A 342 2.65 -34.85 5.87
N VAL A 343 1.95 -35.88 6.40
CA VAL A 343 1.11 -35.72 7.59
C VAL A 343 1.69 -36.60 8.70
N VAL A 344 1.99 -35.96 9.84
CA VAL A 344 2.55 -36.60 11.03
C VAL A 344 1.62 -36.41 12.21
N GLY A 345 1.40 -37.46 12.99
CA GLY A 345 0.52 -37.52 14.15
C GLY A 345 -0.49 -38.66 14.05
N SER A 346 -1.13 -38.96 15.15
CA SER A 346 -2.19 -39.97 15.24
C SER A 346 -3.37 -39.42 16.01
N ILE A 347 -4.56 -39.92 15.71
CA ILE A 347 -5.81 -39.54 16.34
C ILE A 347 -6.49 -40.83 16.79
N ASP A 348 -6.94 -40.83 18.05
CA ASP A 348 -7.84 -41.87 18.58
C ASP A 348 -9.20 -41.21 18.82
N THR A 349 -10.10 -41.37 17.87
CA THR A 349 -11.45 -40.82 17.97
C THR A 349 -12.35 -41.57 18.95
N SER A 350 -11.95 -42.74 19.43
CA SER A 350 -12.70 -43.49 20.44
C SER A 350 -12.52 -42.90 21.87
N LYS A 351 -11.61 -41.95 22.02
CA LYS A 351 -11.26 -41.38 23.31
C LYS A 351 -11.26 -39.85 23.28
N ALA A 352 -12.07 -39.22 24.15
CA ALA A 352 -12.09 -37.78 24.30
C ALA A 352 -10.70 -37.22 24.65
N GLY A 353 -10.32 -36.13 24.01
CA GLY A 353 -9.02 -35.46 24.20
C GLY A 353 -8.65 -34.56 23.05
N GLU A 354 -7.50 -33.89 23.21
CA GLU A 354 -6.92 -33.05 22.15
C GLU A 354 -5.83 -33.82 21.41
N TYR A 355 -5.96 -33.89 20.10
CA TYR A 355 -5.01 -34.49 19.19
C TYR A 355 -4.49 -33.45 18.22
N SER A 356 -3.34 -33.70 17.61
CA SER A 356 -2.83 -32.79 16.60
C SER A 356 -2.18 -33.54 15.44
N LEU A 357 -2.38 -33.01 14.23
CA LEU A 357 -1.70 -33.45 13.03
C LEU A 357 -0.85 -32.30 12.49
N LYS A 358 0.40 -32.60 12.18
CA LYS A 358 1.30 -31.68 11.49
C LYS A 358 1.32 -32.02 10.00
N TYR A 359 0.97 -31.04 9.18
CA TYR A 359 1.04 -31.06 7.73
C TYR A 359 2.29 -30.31 7.29
N SER A 360 3.10 -30.90 6.43
CA SER A 360 4.33 -30.30 5.91
C SER A 360 4.45 -30.53 4.41
N VAL A 361 4.78 -29.51 3.65
CA VAL A 361 5.01 -29.62 2.20
C VAL A 361 6.20 -28.77 1.78
N LYS A 362 6.94 -29.25 0.78
CA LYS A 362 7.98 -28.48 0.08
C LYS A 362 7.65 -28.42 -1.39
N ASP A 363 7.90 -27.25 -1.97
CA ASP A 363 7.90 -27.08 -3.43
C ASP A 363 9.19 -27.61 -4.06
N SER A 364 9.31 -27.51 -5.38
CA SER A 364 10.51 -27.94 -6.13
C SER A 364 11.74 -27.06 -5.85
N SER A 365 11.54 -25.84 -5.36
CA SER A 365 12.58 -24.89 -4.96
C SER A 365 13.00 -25.02 -3.49
N LEU A 366 12.44 -26.02 -2.78
CA LEU A 366 12.68 -26.35 -1.37
C LEU A 366 12.11 -25.32 -0.37
N ASN A 367 11.26 -24.38 -0.78
CA ASN A 367 10.51 -23.57 0.16
C ASN A 367 9.49 -24.47 0.87
N GLN A 368 9.29 -24.26 2.18
CA GLN A 368 8.50 -25.16 3.01
C GLN A 368 7.39 -24.39 3.73
N ASP A 369 6.20 -25.01 3.78
CA ASP A 369 5.09 -24.62 4.66
C ASP A 369 4.77 -25.76 5.63
N ASP A 370 4.44 -25.38 6.87
CA ASP A 370 4.06 -26.29 7.95
C ASP A 370 2.78 -25.75 8.60
N VAL A 371 1.76 -26.59 8.73
CA VAL A 371 0.50 -26.25 9.40
C VAL A 371 0.19 -27.30 10.46
N LEU A 372 -0.20 -26.85 11.65
CA LEU A 372 -0.71 -27.69 12.73
C LEU A 372 -2.23 -27.62 12.74
N GLN A 373 -2.88 -28.78 12.65
CA GLN A 373 -4.30 -28.97 12.84
C GLN A 373 -4.55 -29.57 14.21
N LYS A 374 -5.44 -28.96 15.00
CA LYS A 374 -5.91 -29.50 16.29
C LYS A 374 -7.23 -30.21 16.08
N ILE A 375 -7.34 -31.38 16.69
CA ILE A 375 -8.56 -32.19 16.67
C ILE A 375 -9.01 -32.39 18.12
N HIS A 376 -10.19 -31.85 18.42
CA HIS A 376 -10.84 -31.93 19.73
C HIS A 376 -11.89 -33.03 19.65
N VAL A 377 -11.60 -34.19 20.25
CA VAL A 377 -12.56 -35.26 20.41
C VAL A 377 -13.31 -35.01 21.71
N MET A 378 -14.59 -34.65 21.58
CA MET A 378 -15.45 -34.29 22.70
C MET A 378 -16.20 -35.52 23.20
N LYS A 379 -16.43 -35.57 24.51
CA LYS A 379 -17.21 -36.63 25.11
C LYS A 379 -18.68 -36.50 24.70
N ASN A 380 -19.33 -37.63 24.48
CA ASN A 380 -20.78 -37.66 24.30
C ASN A 380 -21.46 -37.29 25.64
N ASP A 381 -22.29 -36.25 25.61
CA ASP A 381 -23.12 -35.91 26.78
C ASP A 381 -24.22 -36.96 26.95
N ALA A 382 -24.55 -37.23 28.23
CA ALA A 382 -25.59 -38.23 28.55
C ALA A 382 -26.96 -37.77 28.03
N PRO A 383 -27.72 -38.65 27.35
CA PRO A 383 -29.11 -38.38 27.00
C PRO A 383 -29.90 -37.98 28.25
N GLY A 384 -30.90 -37.11 28.10
CA GLY A 384 -31.65 -36.55 29.24
C GLY A 384 -30.94 -35.42 29.98
N THR A 385 -29.76 -34.97 29.54
CA THR A 385 -29.12 -33.75 30.05
C THR A 385 -29.83 -32.51 29.51
N ILE A 386 -30.14 -31.55 30.38
CA ILE A 386 -30.71 -30.24 30.09
C ILE A 386 -29.64 -29.19 30.28
N TYR A 387 -29.36 -28.44 29.20
CA TYR A 387 -28.58 -27.21 29.20
C TYR A 387 -29.55 -26.02 29.13
N LEU A 388 -29.75 -25.32 30.26
CA LEU A 388 -30.48 -24.07 30.25
C LEU A 388 -29.57 -22.99 29.73
N THR A 389 -29.94 -22.35 28.61
CA THR A 389 -29.13 -21.30 27.98
C THR A 389 -29.95 -20.03 27.80
N PHE A 390 -29.34 -18.90 28.18
CA PHE A 390 -29.97 -17.59 28.16
C PHE A 390 -29.18 -16.64 27.24
N ASP A 391 -29.88 -15.97 26.32
CA ASP A 391 -29.31 -15.03 25.39
C ASP A 391 -29.69 -13.57 25.72
N ASP A 392 -28.99 -12.60 25.16
CA ASP A 392 -29.24 -11.15 25.17
C ASP A 392 -28.94 -10.39 26.47
N GLY A 393 -28.75 -11.07 27.57
CA GLY A 393 -28.52 -10.47 28.89
C GLY A 393 -27.14 -9.82 29.09
N PRO A 394 -26.91 -9.35 30.31
CA PRO A 394 -27.79 -9.36 31.47
C PRO A 394 -28.76 -8.18 31.56
N ARG A 395 -29.85 -8.33 32.33
CA ARG A 395 -30.84 -7.29 32.60
C ARG A 395 -31.27 -7.28 34.05
N GLU A 396 -31.19 -6.11 34.73
CA GLU A 396 -31.70 -5.91 36.08
C GLU A 396 -33.19 -6.20 36.19
N GLY A 397 -33.60 -6.79 37.32
CA GLY A 397 -34.97 -7.20 37.60
C GLY A 397 -35.41 -8.48 36.90
N THR A 398 -34.52 -9.08 36.09
CA THR A 398 -34.78 -10.33 35.38
C THR A 398 -33.64 -11.31 35.59
N THR A 399 -32.41 -10.98 35.12
CA THR A 399 -31.23 -11.85 35.27
C THR A 399 -30.86 -12.10 36.74
N ASP A 400 -30.95 -11.10 37.58
CA ASP A 400 -30.71 -11.23 39.04
C ASP A 400 -31.66 -12.23 39.71
N VAL A 401 -32.94 -12.19 39.36
CA VAL A 401 -33.95 -13.13 39.88
C VAL A 401 -33.74 -14.54 39.30
N ILE A 402 -33.38 -14.65 38.02
CA ILE A 402 -33.01 -15.94 37.40
C ILE A 402 -31.83 -16.57 38.15
N LEU A 403 -30.80 -15.79 38.49
CA LEU A 403 -29.65 -16.25 39.26
C LEU A 403 -30.05 -16.71 40.66
N ASP A 404 -30.97 -15.99 41.34
CA ASP A 404 -31.53 -16.42 42.63
C ASP A 404 -32.22 -17.78 42.52
N ILE A 405 -33.07 -17.96 41.50
CA ILE A 405 -33.77 -19.23 41.26
C ILE A 405 -32.77 -20.37 41.00
N LEU A 406 -31.78 -20.14 40.11
CA LEU A 406 -30.75 -21.14 39.79
C LEU A 406 -29.94 -21.56 41.03
N LYS A 407 -29.62 -20.60 41.90
CA LYS A 407 -28.92 -20.82 43.17
C LYS A 407 -29.77 -21.64 44.16
N GLU A 408 -31.01 -21.24 44.36
CA GLU A 408 -31.96 -21.94 45.24
C GLU A 408 -32.22 -23.38 44.78
N GLU A 409 -32.35 -23.56 43.46
CA GLU A 409 -32.55 -24.86 42.84
C GLU A 409 -31.23 -25.65 42.67
N ASN A 410 -30.07 -25.10 43.02
CA ASN A 410 -28.76 -25.69 42.82
C ASN A 410 -28.53 -26.21 41.42
N VAL A 411 -28.83 -25.37 40.42
CA VAL A 411 -28.66 -25.65 38.98
C VAL A 411 -27.69 -24.67 38.37
N LYS A 412 -26.83 -25.14 37.47
CA LYS A 412 -25.96 -24.29 36.68
C LYS A 412 -26.49 -24.15 35.24
N ALA A 413 -26.32 -22.95 34.67
CA ALA A 413 -26.79 -22.57 33.35
C ALA A 413 -25.66 -21.94 32.53
N THR A 414 -25.96 -21.56 31.29
CA THR A 414 -25.03 -20.82 30.41
C THR A 414 -25.69 -19.53 29.98
N PHE A 415 -24.98 -18.42 30.12
CA PHE A 415 -25.42 -17.08 29.71
C PHE A 415 -24.61 -16.62 28.49
N PHE A 416 -25.26 -16.37 27.39
CA PHE A 416 -24.66 -15.78 26.18
C PHE A 416 -24.87 -14.28 26.22
N VAL A 417 -23.88 -13.58 26.76
CA VAL A 417 -23.98 -12.16 27.10
C VAL A 417 -23.66 -11.23 25.91
N THR A 418 -24.26 -10.04 25.95
CA THR A 418 -24.00 -8.92 25.05
C THR A 418 -23.24 -7.80 25.77
N ASN A 419 -23.08 -6.61 25.13
CA ASN A 419 -22.62 -5.41 25.83
C ASN A 419 -23.74 -4.67 26.58
N GLY A 420 -24.96 -5.21 26.61
CA GLY A 420 -26.07 -4.69 27.39
C GLY A 420 -25.93 -4.96 28.89
N GLY A 421 -26.72 -4.24 29.67
CA GLY A 421 -26.85 -4.44 31.13
C GLY A 421 -25.58 -4.16 31.97
N PRO A 422 -25.66 -4.34 33.28
CA PRO A 422 -24.59 -3.98 34.21
C PRO A 422 -23.55 -5.09 34.39
N ASP A 423 -22.30 -4.70 34.53
CA ASP A 423 -21.14 -5.60 34.68
C ASP A 423 -21.22 -6.50 35.90
N TYR A 424 -21.84 -6.03 37.00
CA TYR A 424 -21.95 -6.81 38.22
C TYR A 424 -22.79 -8.09 38.05
N LEU A 425 -23.74 -8.12 37.11
CA LEU A 425 -24.51 -9.32 36.80
C LEU A 425 -23.67 -10.37 36.08
N ILE A 426 -22.86 -9.96 35.10
CA ILE A 426 -21.89 -10.87 34.46
C ILE A 426 -20.90 -11.42 35.48
N LYS A 427 -20.45 -10.56 36.42
CA LYS A 427 -19.58 -11.00 37.52
C LYS A 427 -20.28 -12.02 38.39
N ARG A 428 -21.56 -11.79 38.72
CA ARG A 428 -22.38 -12.69 39.52
C ARG A 428 -22.65 -14.03 38.83
N GLU A 429 -22.99 -14.01 37.51
CA GLU A 429 -23.12 -15.21 36.69
C GLU A 429 -21.86 -16.09 36.79
N TYR A 430 -20.70 -15.48 36.67
CA TYR A 430 -19.40 -16.17 36.76
C TYR A 430 -19.10 -16.67 38.17
N ASP A 431 -19.24 -15.82 39.19
CA ASP A 431 -18.90 -16.16 40.58
C ASP A 431 -19.81 -17.26 41.14
N GLU A 432 -21.07 -17.34 40.70
CA GLU A 432 -22.01 -18.38 41.06
C GLU A 432 -21.79 -19.67 40.26
N GLY A 433 -20.76 -19.72 39.37
CA GLY A 433 -20.30 -20.92 38.64
C GLY A 433 -21.14 -21.29 37.44
N HIS A 434 -21.81 -20.32 36.83
CA HIS A 434 -22.44 -20.47 35.53
C HIS A 434 -21.41 -20.31 34.42
N ALA A 435 -21.68 -20.87 33.23
CA ALA A 435 -20.86 -20.66 32.05
C ALA A 435 -21.21 -19.33 31.39
N ILE A 436 -20.17 -18.60 30.96
CA ILE A 436 -20.33 -17.37 30.18
C ILE A 436 -19.98 -17.66 28.71
N GLY A 437 -20.93 -17.46 27.82
CA GLY A 437 -20.75 -17.41 26.38
C GLY A 437 -20.88 -15.99 25.84
N LEU A 438 -20.58 -15.80 24.57
CA LEU A 438 -20.61 -14.50 23.90
C LEU A 438 -21.73 -14.48 22.84
N HIS A 439 -22.55 -13.42 22.86
CA HIS A 439 -23.68 -13.25 21.93
C HIS A 439 -23.52 -12.00 21.04
N THR A 440 -22.28 -11.66 20.70
CA THR A 440 -21.86 -10.39 20.08
C THR A 440 -22.13 -9.17 20.99
N ALA A 441 -21.48 -8.05 20.73
CA ALA A 441 -21.60 -6.89 21.59
C ALA A 441 -22.88 -6.09 21.34
N SER A 442 -23.20 -5.86 20.08
CA SER A 442 -24.31 -5.01 19.66
C SER A 442 -25.61 -5.75 19.42
N HIS A 443 -25.56 -7.03 19.13
CA HIS A 443 -26.67 -7.83 18.62
C HIS A 443 -27.39 -7.17 17.41
N ASP A 444 -26.69 -6.23 16.70
CA ASP A 444 -27.23 -5.58 15.50
C ASP A 444 -26.86 -6.39 14.25
N TYR A 445 -27.85 -7.01 13.64
CA TYR A 445 -27.65 -7.88 12.47
C TYR A 445 -26.91 -7.21 11.31
N LYS A 446 -27.07 -5.89 11.14
CA LYS A 446 -26.36 -5.15 10.11
C LYS A 446 -24.86 -5.08 10.42
N THR A 447 -24.50 -4.69 11.63
CA THR A 447 -23.12 -4.61 12.09
C THR A 447 -22.46 -5.99 12.08
N VAL A 448 -23.15 -6.98 12.61
CA VAL A 448 -22.63 -8.34 12.81
C VAL A 448 -22.49 -9.12 11.51
N TYR A 449 -23.43 -8.99 10.56
CA TYR A 449 -23.45 -9.85 9.37
C TYR A 449 -23.10 -9.16 8.05
N GLN A 450 -22.59 -7.92 8.08
CA GLN A 450 -22.17 -7.25 6.85
C GLN A 450 -20.80 -7.73 6.34
N SER A 451 -19.95 -8.30 7.21
CA SER A 451 -18.64 -8.84 6.84
C SER A 451 -18.08 -9.73 7.95
N VAL A 452 -17.10 -10.57 7.62
CA VAL A 452 -16.35 -11.37 8.59
C VAL A 452 -15.67 -10.49 9.63
N ASP A 453 -15.00 -9.42 9.19
CA ASP A 453 -14.33 -8.48 10.10
C ASP A 453 -15.33 -7.75 11.01
N GLY A 454 -16.51 -7.36 10.48
CA GLY A 454 -17.59 -6.77 11.27
C GLY A 454 -18.03 -7.69 12.40
N TYR A 455 -18.26 -8.97 12.10
CA TYR A 455 -18.60 -9.98 13.11
C TYR A 455 -17.54 -10.11 14.19
N PHE A 456 -16.27 -10.30 13.82
CA PHE A 456 -15.22 -10.52 14.81
C PHE A 456 -14.87 -9.28 15.61
N ASN A 457 -14.97 -8.09 15.06
CA ASN A 457 -14.77 -6.84 15.80
C ASN A 457 -15.85 -6.67 16.88
N ASP A 458 -17.10 -6.97 16.55
CA ASP A 458 -18.21 -6.92 17.48
C ASP A 458 -18.08 -8.01 18.56
N LEU A 459 -17.76 -9.25 18.17
CA LEU A 459 -17.53 -10.36 19.08
C LEU A 459 -16.38 -10.08 20.05
N LEU A 460 -15.26 -9.56 19.58
CA LEU A 460 -14.10 -9.21 20.41
C LEU A 460 -14.43 -8.13 21.42
N SER A 461 -15.36 -7.23 21.14
CA SER A 461 -15.81 -6.19 22.07
C SER A 461 -16.43 -6.81 23.32
N VAL A 462 -17.38 -7.73 23.17
CA VAL A 462 -18.00 -8.40 24.32
C VAL A 462 -17.04 -9.38 24.99
N GLN A 463 -16.14 -10.04 24.24
CA GLN A 463 -15.11 -10.92 24.81
C GLN A 463 -14.18 -10.14 25.74
N ASN A 464 -13.72 -8.97 25.33
CA ASN A 464 -12.89 -8.09 26.16
C ASN A 464 -13.65 -7.61 27.41
N ARG A 465 -14.93 -7.27 27.27
CA ARG A 465 -15.79 -6.93 28.42
C ARG A 465 -15.83 -8.07 29.46
N VAL A 466 -16.17 -9.28 29.01
CA VAL A 466 -16.23 -10.48 29.89
C VAL A 466 -14.87 -10.74 30.53
N LYS A 467 -13.79 -10.68 29.77
CA LYS A 467 -12.42 -10.87 30.29
C LYS A 467 -12.05 -9.85 31.36
N ASN A 468 -12.40 -8.58 31.15
CA ASN A 468 -12.12 -7.52 32.15
C ASN A 468 -12.90 -7.71 33.45
N ILE A 469 -14.12 -8.25 33.37
CA ILE A 469 -14.99 -8.47 34.53
C ILE A 469 -14.61 -9.74 35.30
N THR A 470 -14.36 -10.82 34.58
CA THR A 470 -14.26 -12.18 35.16
C THR A 470 -12.84 -12.73 35.19
N GLY A 471 -11.92 -12.17 34.37
CA GLY A 471 -10.57 -12.69 34.15
C GLY A 471 -10.49 -13.83 33.14
N ILE A 472 -11.62 -14.44 32.70
CA ILE A 472 -11.62 -15.55 31.74
C ILE A 472 -11.68 -15.06 30.29
N ASN A 473 -11.04 -15.81 29.42
CA ASN A 473 -11.14 -15.60 27.97
C ASN A 473 -12.03 -16.70 27.37
N THR A 474 -13.35 -16.54 27.50
CA THR A 474 -14.29 -17.53 26.98
C THR A 474 -14.23 -17.64 25.47
N MET A 475 -14.30 -18.87 24.96
CA MET A 475 -14.35 -19.21 23.54
C MET A 475 -15.71 -19.83 23.12
N ILE A 476 -16.70 -19.78 24.00
CA ILE A 476 -18.05 -20.26 23.80
C ILE A 476 -18.88 -19.13 23.18
N ILE A 477 -19.53 -19.36 22.09
CA ILE A 477 -20.35 -18.33 21.40
C ILE A 477 -21.72 -18.87 20.98
N ARG A 478 -22.65 -17.96 20.79
CA ARG A 478 -23.91 -18.20 20.04
C ARG A 478 -24.10 -17.07 19.03
N PHE A 479 -24.42 -17.44 17.81
CA PHE A 479 -24.72 -16.45 16.76
C PHE A 479 -26.08 -15.78 17.03
N PRO A 480 -26.23 -14.45 16.89
CA PRO A 480 -27.55 -13.81 16.87
C PRO A 480 -28.51 -14.47 15.86
N GLY A 481 -29.62 -15.01 16.39
CA GLY A 481 -30.59 -15.79 15.60
C GLY A 481 -30.13 -17.19 15.19
N GLY A 482 -29.00 -17.69 15.75
CA GLY A 482 -28.46 -19.02 15.49
C GLY A 482 -27.70 -19.15 14.17
N SER A 483 -26.98 -20.27 14.00
CA SER A 483 -26.22 -20.55 12.78
C SER A 483 -27.10 -20.78 11.54
N SER A 484 -28.39 -21.12 11.74
CA SER A 484 -29.37 -21.37 10.68
C SER A 484 -30.10 -20.10 10.19
N ASN A 485 -29.83 -18.93 10.82
CA ASN A 485 -30.59 -17.73 10.50
C ASN A 485 -30.48 -17.34 9.02
N THR A 486 -31.58 -16.82 8.47
CA THR A 486 -31.64 -16.36 7.09
C THR A 486 -31.65 -14.83 6.97
N VAL A 487 -31.75 -14.12 8.10
CA VAL A 487 -31.79 -12.66 8.13
C VAL A 487 -30.45 -12.08 7.67
N SER A 488 -29.36 -12.77 8.00
CA SER A 488 -27.99 -12.43 7.59
C SER A 488 -27.81 -12.26 6.07
N ARG A 489 -28.63 -12.95 5.24
CA ARG A 489 -28.64 -12.80 3.77
C ARG A 489 -28.91 -11.38 3.28
N ARG A 490 -29.65 -10.59 4.09
CA ARG A 490 -29.97 -9.20 3.74
C ARG A 490 -28.74 -8.31 3.73
N TYR A 491 -27.69 -8.72 4.44
CA TYR A 491 -26.44 -7.95 4.60
C TYR A 491 -25.31 -8.55 3.77
N GLN A 492 -25.12 -9.87 3.84
CA GLN A 492 -24.17 -10.58 3.00
C GLN A 492 -24.65 -12.01 2.73
N ASN A 493 -24.83 -12.35 1.47
CA ASN A 493 -25.19 -13.72 1.07
C ASN A 493 -24.01 -14.67 1.33
N GLY A 494 -24.28 -15.84 1.93
CA GLY A 494 -23.27 -16.85 2.26
C GLY A 494 -22.45 -16.56 3.52
N ILE A 495 -22.72 -15.48 4.26
CA ILE A 495 -21.92 -15.07 5.41
C ILE A 495 -21.92 -16.13 6.52
N MET A 496 -23.04 -16.81 6.79
CA MET A 496 -23.10 -17.83 7.85
C MET A 496 -22.26 -19.05 7.51
N SER A 497 -22.19 -19.46 6.24
CA SER A 497 -21.32 -20.56 5.80
C SER A 497 -19.83 -20.23 6.04
N ILE A 498 -19.45 -18.96 5.87
CA ILE A 498 -18.09 -18.51 6.14
C ILE A 498 -17.85 -18.43 7.65
N LEU A 499 -18.75 -17.76 8.39
CA LEU A 499 -18.58 -17.52 9.82
C LEU A 499 -18.55 -18.80 10.64
N THR A 500 -19.39 -19.81 10.34
CA THR A 500 -19.39 -21.10 11.05
C THR A 500 -18.07 -21.85 10.90
N THR A 501 -17.34 -21.65 9.79
CA THR A 501 -15.99 -22.18 9.58
C THR A 501 -14.94 -21.33 10.28
N GLU A 502 -15.01 -20.01 10.13
CA GLU A 502 -14.02 -19.07 10.66
C GLU A 502 -13.98 -19.05 12.20
N VAL A 503 -15.15 -19.13 12.87
CA VAL A 503 -15.17 -19.19 14.35
C VAL A 503 -14.47 -20.45 14.86
N LEU A 504 -14.67 -21.60 14.23
CA LEU A 504 -13.98 -22.85 14.57
C LEU A 504 -12.45 -22.74 14.32
N ASN A 505 -12.06 -22.20 13.16
CA ASN A 505 -10.65 -21.99 12.83
C ASN A 505 -9.92 -21.07 13.80
N ARG A 506 -10.64 -20.12 14.43
CA ARG A 506 -10.12 -19.24 15.47
C ARG A 506 -10.23 -19.81 16.87
N GLY A 507 -10.71 -21.06 17.01
CA GLY A 507 -10.81 -21.79 18.28
C GLY A 507 -12.09 -21.54 19.07
N TYR A 508 -13.04 -20.77 18.55
CA TYR A 508 -14.34 -20.63 19.16
C TYR A 508 -15.19 -21.86 18.93
N ARG A 509 -16.12 -22.14 19.82
CA ARG A 509 -17.16 -23.16 19.71
C ARG A 509 -18.50 -22.48 19.73
N TYR A 510 -19.36 -22.78 18.77
CA TYR A 510 -20.67 -22.19 18.70
C TYR A 510 -21.76 -23.21 19.05
N TYR A 511 -22.76 -22.74 19.77
CA TYR A 511 -23.85 -23.56 20.27
C TYR A 511 -25.17 -22.97 19.83
N ASP A 512 -25.90 -23.71 19.02
CA ASP A 512 -27.31 -23.44 18.73
C ASP A 512 -28.18 -24.10 19.82
N TRP A 513 -29.38 -24.39 19.51
CA TRP A 513 -30.34 -25.07 20.37
C TRP A 513 -31.13 -26.14 19.59
N ASN A 514 -31.66 -27.11 20.29
CA ASN A 514 -32.56 -28.09 19.74
C ASN A 514 -33.95 -28.06 20.42
N LEU A 515 -34.15 -27.11 21.33
CA LEU A 515 -35.42 -26.81 21.99
C LEU A 515 -35.51 -25.30 22.25
N SER A 516 -36.55 -24.65 21.70
CA SER A 516 -36.88 -23.24 21.94
C SER A 516 -37.99 -23.12 22.99
N SER A 517 -37.81 -22.17 23.91
CA SER A 517 -38.91 -21.80 24.82
C SER A 517 -40.00 -20.97 24.16
N GLY A 518 -39.74 -20.41 22.97
CA GLY A 518 -40.66 -19.51 22.25
C GLY A 518 -40.69 -18.09 22.80
N ASP A 519 -39.89 -17.76 23.82
CA ASP A 519 -39.93 -16.49 24.55
C ASP A 519 -39.50 -15.25 23.75
N ALA A 520 -38.89 -15.43 22.57
CA ALA A 520 -38.53 -14.36 21.63
C ALA A 520 -39.44 -14.33 20.39
N GLU A 521 -40.43 -15.20 20.29
CA GLU A 521 -41.39 -15.19 19.19
C GLU A 521 -42.32 -13.99 19.31
N GLY A 522 -42.92 -13.58 18.17
CA GLY A 522 -43.82 -12.43 18.18
C GLY A 522 -45.14 -12.76 18.87
N GLY A 523 -45.62 -11.88 19.76
CA GLY A 523 -46.86 -12.04 20.47
C GLY A 523 -46.79 -11.63 21.95
N ARG A 524 -47.87 -11.90 22.70
CA ARG A 524 -47.92 -11.78 24.16
C ARG A 524 -47.71 -13.16 24.74
N HIS A 525 -46.68 -13.30 25.56
CA HIS A 525 -46.30 -14.53 26.22
C HIS A 525 -46.59 -14.43 27.72
N ASP A 526 -46.84 -15.57 28.38
CA ASP A 526 -46.88 -15.71 29.82
C ASP A 526 -45.99 -16.88 30.30
N ALA A 527 -45.87 -17.02 31.61
CA ALA A 527 -44.99 -18.02 32.18
C ALA A 527 -45.44 -19.46 31.91
N ASP A 528 -46.73 -19.69 31.84
CA ASP A 528 -47.31 -21.03 31.61
C ASP A 528 -47.04 -21.49 30.14
N GLU A 529 -47.13 -20.59 29.19
CA GLU A 529 -46.75 -20.88 27.81
C GLU A 529 -45.26 -21.27 27.71
N ILE A 530 -44.36 -20.48 28.31
CA ILE A 530 -42.93 -20.77 28.30
C ILE A 530 -42.62 -22.09 28.96
N TYR A 531 -43.25 -22.35 30.12
CA TYR A 531 -43.14 -23.63 30.83
C TYR A 531 -43.56 -24.80 29.91
N ASN A 532 -44.75 -24.73 29.31
CA ASN A 532 -45.30 -25.78 28.47
C ASN A 532 -44.43 -26.00 27.24
N ASN A 533 -43.94 -24.96 26.59
CA ASN A 533 -43.08 -25.09 25.42
C ASN A 533 -41.78 -25.85 25.74
N VAL A 534 -41.17 -25.55 26.89
CA VAL A 534 -39.95 -26.25 27.34
C VAL A 534 -40.27 -27.70 27.72
N VAL A 535 -41.21 -27.95 28.64
CA VAL A 535 -41.41 -29.31 29.20
C VAL A 535 -41.92 -30.29 28.18
N ASN A 536 -42.78 -29.85 27.24
CA ASN A 536 -43.31 -30.69 26.15
C ASN A 536 -42.25 -31.01 25.10
N GLY A 537 -41.21 -30.18 25.00
CA GLY A 537 -40.09 -30.37 24.05
C GLY A 537 -38.94 -31.20 24.61
N LEU A 538 -38.87 -31.45 25.94
CA LEU A 538 -37.81 -32.26 26.55
C LEU A 538 -37.88 -33.72 26.11
N SER A 539 -36.73 -34.33 25.88
CA SER A 539 -36.60 -35.76 25.58
C SER A 539 -35.50 -36.42 26.45
N LYS A 540 -35.78 -37.64 26.87
CA LYS A 540 -34.84 -38.50 27.58
C LYS A 540 -33.81 -39.14 26.68
N ASP A 541 -34.07 -39.17 25.37
CA ASP A 541 -33.27 -39.88 24.38
C ASP A 541 -32.20 -38.99 23.75
N ARG A 542 -32.14 -37.71 24.14
CA ARG A 542 -31.20 -36.74 23.60
C ARG A 542 -30.73 -35.75 24.67
N VAL A 543 -29.67 -35.03 24.34
CA VAL A 543 -29.27 -33.79 25.02
C VAL A 543 -30.30 -32.70 24.66
N ASN A 544 -30.74 -31.94 25.66
CA ASN A 544 -31.71 -30.86 25.51
C ASN A 544 -31.02 -29.51 25.72
N MET A 545 -30.66 -28.82 24.67
CA MET A 545 -30.14 -27.46 24.74
C MET A 545 -31.28 -26.48 24.53
N VAL A 546 -31.66 -25.79 25.59
CA VAL A 546 -32.86 -24.96 25.66
C VAL A 546 -32.49 -23.51 25.40
N LEU A 547 -33.06 -22.89 24.35
CA LEU A 547 -32.98 -21.46 24.10
C LEU A 547 -34.01 -20.71 24.93
N MET A 548 -33.54 -19.76 25.72
CA MET A 548 -34.31 -18.80 26.49
C MET A 548 -33.58 -17.43 26.49
N HIS A 549 -34.24 -16.40 26.99
CA HIS A 549 -33.65 -15.07 27.12
C HIS A 549 -33.83 -14.53 28.53
N ASP A 550 -32.74 -14.21 29.25
CA ASP A 550 -32.77 -13.72 30.62
C ASP A 550 -33.23 -12.26 30.75
N ILE A 551 -33.54 -11.63 29.65
CA ILE A 551 -34.13 -10.30 29.57
C ILE A 551 -35.70 -10.34 29.58
N LYS A 552 -36.30 -11.54 29.65
CA LYS A 552 -37.74 -11.74 29.55
C LYS A 552 -38.36 -12.10 30.90
N PRO A 553 -39.31 -11.28 31.42
CA PRO A 553 -39.95 -11.55 32.70
C PRO A 553 -40.70 -12.89 32.77
N TYR A 554 -41.39 -13.28 31.70
CA TYR A 554 -42.12 -14.54 31.61
C TYR A 554 -41.22 -15.77 31.62
N THR A 555 -40.01 -15.67 31.07
CA THR A 555 -38.94 -16.70 31.17
C THR A 555 -38.50 -16.86 32.63
N ARG A 556 -38.22 -15.72 33.30
CA ARG A 556 -37.89 -15.68 34.74
C ARG A 556 -38.97 -16.39 35.57
N ASP A 557 -40.23 -16.04 35.30
CA ASP A 557 -41.35 -16.54 36.09
C ASP A 557 -41.64 -18.04 35.84
N ALA A 558 -41.33 -18.57 34.64
CA ALA A 558 -41.46 -19.99 34.29
C ALA A 558 -40.32 -20.87 34.82
N LEU A 559 -39.13 -20.29 35.04
CA LEU A 559 -37.86 -21.02 35.21
C LEU A 559 -37.89 -22.03 36.35
N ARG A 560 -38.43 -21.64 37.55
CA ARG A 560 -38.48 -22.52 38.70
C ARG A 560 -39.27 -23.80 38.42
N ASN A 561 -40.43 -23.66 37.81
CA ASN A 561 -41.27 -24.77 37.45
C ASN A 561 -40.61 -25.69 36.39
N ILE A 562 -39.91 -25.12 35.44
CA ILE A 562 -39.15 -25.90 34.45
C ILE A 562 -38.08 -26.75 35.13
N ILE A 563 -37.31 -26.16 36.08
CA ILE A 563 -36.24 -26.86 36.82
C ILE A 563 -36.84 -27.99 37.67
N GLN A 564 -37.90 -27.70 38.40
CA GLN A 564 -38.57 -28.66 39.28
C GLN A 564 -39.18 -29.83 38.50
N TYR A 565 -39.80 -29.54 37.34
CA TYR A 565 -40.27 -30.59 36.41
C TYR A 565 -39.10 -31.47 35.93
N GLY A 566 -37.98 -30.86 35.52
CA GLY A 566 -36.84 -31.62 35.03
C GLY A 566 -36.28 -32.54 36.13
N LYS A 567 -36.10 -32.05 37.34
CA LYS A 567 -35.62 -32.84 38.49
C LYS A 567 -36.56 -33.99 38.82
N SER A 568 -37.86 -33.69 38.92
CA SER A 568 -38.91 -34.69 39.26
C SER A 568 -39.04 -35.78 38.24
N ASN A 569 -38.72 -35.46 36.96
CA ASN A 569 -38.72 -36.42 35.89
C ASN A 569 -37.35 -37.05 35.60
N GLY A 570 -36.34 -36.88 36.52
CA GLY A 570 -35.05 -37.53 36.41
C GLY A 570 -34.18 -37.05 35.26
N TYR A 571 -34.33 -35.78 34.83
CA TYR A 571 -33.35 -35.10 33.96
C TYR A 571 -32.19 -34.59 34.81
N THR A 572 -31.01 -34.44 34.17
CA THR A 572 -29.84 -33.82 34.78
C THR A 572 -29.63 -32.45 34.20
N PHE A 573 -29.12 -31.50 34.96
CA PHE A 573 -28.83 -30.16 34.51
C PHE A 573 -27.32 -29.92 34.43
N ALA A 574 -26.86 -29.26 33.38
CA ALA A 574 -25.45 -28.88 33.23
C ALA A 574 -25.30 -27.51 32.56
N SER A 575 -24.16 -26.87 32.79
CA SER A 575 -23.71 -25.72 32.00
C SER A 575 -22.74 -26.16 30.94
N ILE A 576 -22.61 -25.38 29.84
CA ILE A 576 -21.69 -25.66 28.77
C ILE A 576 -20.24 -25.54 29.28
N THR A 577 -19.43 -26.53 28.96
CA THR A 577 -17.99 -26.58 29.23
C THR A 577 -17.21 -26.69 27.93
N ASP A 578 -15.88 -26.67 28.03
CA ASP A 578 -14.99 -26.88 26.88
C ASP A 578 -15.15 -28.25 26.21
N ASN A 579 -15.71 -29.22 26.92
CA ASN A 579 -15.91 -30.60 26.43
C ASN A 579 -17.38 -30.90 26.11
N THR A 580 -18.29 -29.91 26.22
CA THR A 580 -19.69 -30.10 25.89
C THR A 580 -19.88 -30.26 24.38
N GLN A 581 -20.66 -31.22 23.99
CA GLN A 581 -21.04 -31.49 22.61
C GLN A 581 -21.69 -30.23 21.98
N MET A 582 -21.20 -29.80 20.83
CA MET A 582 -21.79 -28.68 20.07
C MET A 582 -23.12 -29.10 19.42
N ILE A 583 -24.22 -28.49 19.86
CA ILE A 583 -25.50 -28.59 19.16
C ILE A 583 -25.49 -27.56 18.04
N LYS A 584 -25.56 -28.01 16.80
CA LYS A 584 -25.47 -27.17 15.58
C LYS A 584 -26.74 -27.34 14.74
N GLN A 585 -27.26 -26.25 14.25
CA GLN A 585 -28.35 -26.26 13.27
C GLN A 585 -27.78 -26.26 11.85
N LYS A 586 -28.60 -26.62 10.90
CA LYS A 586 -28.24 -26.61 9.47
C LYS A 586 -28.06 -25.15 9.01
N VAL A 587 -26.90 -24.85 8.49
CA VAL A 587 -26.61 -23.51 7.92
C VAL A 587 -27.45 -23.32 6.65
N ASN A 588 -28.18 -22.22 6.58
CA ASN A 588 -29.09 -21.89 5.48
C ASN A 588 -28.64 -20.67 4.65
N ASN A 589 -27.54 -20.01 5.01
CA ASN A 589 -27.03 -18.83 4.29
C ASN A 589 -25.52 -18.94 4.02
#